data_1ce29355e0864bed17ad7e4a1f79cd88
#
_entry.id   1ce29355e0864bed17ad7e4a1f79cd88
#
_cell.length_a   1.000
_cell.length_b   1.000
_cell.length_c   1.000
_cell.angle_alpha   90.00
_cell.angle_beta   90.00
_cell.angle_gamma   90.00
#
_symmetry.space_group_name_H-M   'P 1'
#
loop_
_entity.id
_entity.type
_entity.pdbx_description
1 polymer ?
#
loop_
_entity_poly.entity_id
_entity_poly.type
_entity_poly.pdbx_seq_one_letter_code
_entity_poly.pdbx_strand_id
1 'polypeptide(L)'
;MNMQNVIAALRGGLLQQDRLLKLDTPLGADTLTVQRAVGRARIGRSYEFTLDVLAADGDLELKKLIAQPVTLWIQQADRSYRPRHGYVHTARRLGADGGLTTYQLAFADFTHFLKFRRDQRIWNDTTVDQIITDVLNRHPQAQGHFRFALSQPLPSRSYTRQHDTDWHFVHRLMEDEGLYCGWQQADDGKSHTLVITDNLQAFAPLSPETVRFYRSGTASEADAFTQWTGTRTLQSVTRTTRTFDYKNPSAPSNPKGTTLPTMGTQGELPDQLEVYEYTGAYTYLDQSRGDHLTKVRMEEWESQAKRFHAAGGVRGIDAGRRFTLSDHPEHDRDPADQREFATI
;
A
#
# COMPACT_ATOMS: atom_id res chain seq x y z
N MET A 1 -21.20 46.76 6.24
CA MET A 1 -20.03 46.00 5.79
C MET A 1 -20.35 45.57 4.36
N ASN A 2 -19.49 45.95 3.37
CA ASN A 2 -19.79 45.72 1.95
C ASN A 2 -19.59 44.24 1.65
N MET A 3 -20.52 43.59 0.93
CA MET A 3 -20.48 42.15 0.58
C MET A 3 -19.12 41.78 -0.10
N GLN A 4 -18.54 42.69 -0.85
CA GLN A 4 -17.20 42.51 -1.45
C GLN A 4 -16.08 42.38 -0.41
N ASN A 5 -16.15 43.09 0.72
CA ASN A 5 -15.17 42.96 1.80
C ASN A 5 -15.32 41.64 2.59
N VAL A 6 -16.52 41.15 2.71
CA VAL A 6 -16.80 39.83 3.30
C VAL A 6 -16.26 38.71 2.39
N ILE A 7 -16.50 38.81 1.09
CA ILE A 7 -16.00 37.84 0.11
C ILE A 7 -14.44 37.93 0.04
N ALA A 8 -13.83 39.10 0.11
CA ALA A 8 -12.38 39.22 0.14
C ALA A 8 -11.75 38.67 1.41
N ALA A 9 -12.40 38.88 2.58
CA ALA A 9 -11.98 38.29 3.85
C ALA A 9 -12.13 36.77 3.87
N LEU A 10 -13.22 36.25 3.32
CA LEU A 10 -13.43 34.82 3.15
C LEU A 10 -12.41 34.20 2.18
N ARG A 11 -12.11 34.89 1.05
CA ARG A 11 -11.06 34.45 0.11
C ARG A 11 -9.67 34.48 0.75
N GLY A 12 -9.35 35.50 1.53
CA GLY A 12 -8.09 35.54 2.30
C GLY A 12 -7.96 34.40 3.30
N GLY A 13 -9.08 33.98 3.93
CA GLY A 13 -9.12 32.80 4.82
C GLY A 13 -9.02 31.45 4.10
N LEU A 14 -9.23 31.40 2.78
CA LEU A 14 -9.14 30.17 1.97
C LEU A 14 -7.76 29.97 1.33
N LEU A 15 -6.85 30.96 1.46
CA LEU A 15 -5.47 30.81 0.95
C LEU A 15 -4.78 29.62 1.63
N GLN A 16 -4.08 28.82 0.83
CA GLN A 16 -3.42 27.59 1.29
C GLN A 16 -1.95 27.79 1.70
N GLN A 17 -1.41 29.01 1.59
CA GLN A 17 0.02 29.31 1.62
C GLN A 17 0.75 28.78 2.88
N ASP A 18 0.12 28.88 4.07
CA ASP A 18 0.72 28.47 5.35
C ASP A 18 -0.09 27.38 6.07
N ARG A 19 -0.94 26.64 5.34
CA ARG A 19 -1.77 25.59 5.93
C ARG A 19 -1.01 24.27 6.06
N LEU A 20 -1.36 23.48 7.08
CA LEU A 20 -0.85 22.12 7.27
C LEU A 20 -1.18 21.20 6.09
N LEU A 21 -2.33 21.43 5.45
CA LEU A 21 -2.80 20.69 4.28
C LEU A 21 -3.04 21.65 3.12
N LYS A 22 -2.50 21.33 1.95
CA LYS A 22 -2.74 22.03 0.69
C LYS A 22 -3.26 21.04 -0.35
N LEU A 23 -4.01 21.54 -1.32
CA LEU A 23 -4.60 20.70 -2.36
C LEU A 23 -4.44 21.37 -3.74
N ASP A 24 -3.78 20.66 -4.63
CA ASP A 24 -3.74 21.02 -6.05
C ASP A 24 -4.81 20.24 -6.80
N THR A 25 -5.60 20.95 -7.59
CA THR A 25 -6.66 20.37 -8.42
C THR A 25 -6.72 21.04 -9.79
N PRO A 26 -7.35 20.41 -10.79
CA PRO A 26 -7.58 21.03 -12.11
C PRO A 26 -8.48 22.28 -12.09
N LEU A 27 -9.20 22.52 -10.98
CA LEU A 27 -10.06 23.70 -10.84
C LEU A 27 -9.26 25.00 -10.57
N GLY A 28 -7.96 24.89 -10.36
CA GLY A 28 -7.07 25.99 -10.07
C GLY A 28 -6.73 26.16 -8.60
N ALA A 29 -5.72 27.00 -8.33
CA ALA A 29 -5.24 27.27 -6.99
C ALA A 29 -6.34 27.91 -6.12
N ASP A 30 -6.34 27.55 -4.84
CA ASP A 30 -7.23 28.08 -3.80
C ASP A 30 -8.75 27.95 -4.08
N THR A 31 -9.15 27.19 -5.11
CA THR A 31 -10.58 26.90 -5.36
C THR A 31 -11.17 26.00 -4.30
N LEU A 32 -10.39 25.00 -3.85
CA LEU A 32 -10.75 24.04 -2.81
C LEU A 32 -9.72 24.10 -1.69
N THR A 33 -10.17 24.32 -0.47
CA THR A 33 -9.31 24.36 0.72
C THR A 33 -9.60 23.15 1.62
N VAL A 34 -8.57 22.38 1.93
CA VAL A 34 -8.71 21.18 2.77
C VAL A 34 -9.01 21.57 4.22
N GLN A 35 -10.09 21.04 4.76
CA GLN A 35 -10.45 21.13 6.16
C GLN A 35 -10.03 19.88 6.94
N ARG A 36 -10.21 18.71 6.32
CA ARG A 36 -9.90 17.42 6.91
C ARG A 36 -9.41 16.46 5.82
N ALA A 37 -8.44 15.63 6.16
CA ALA A 37 -7.97 14.52 5.33
C ALA A 37 -7.94 13.23 6.15
N VAL A 38 -8.46 12.16 5.58
CA VAL A 38 -8.36 10.81 6.12
C VAL A 38 -7.77 9.93 5.04
N GLY A 39 -6.62 9.34 5.31
CA GLY A 39 -5.92 8.45 4.38
C GLY A 39 -5.83 7.03 4.90
N ARG A 40 -5.83 6.08 4.00
CA ARG A 40 -5.50 4.68 4.24
C ARG A 40 -4.48 4.24 3.22
N ALA A 41 -3.38 3.69 3.67
CA ALA A 41 -2.38 3.06 2.83
C ALA A 41 -1.99 1.71 3.45
N ARG A 42 -1.74 0.71 2.62
CA ARG A 42 -1.34 -0.63 3.04
C ARG A 42 -0.37 -1.18 2.01
N ILE A 43 0.64 -1.89 2.49
CA ILE A 43 1.54 -2.63 1.60
C ILE A 43 0.74 -3.67 0.79
N GLY A 44 1.05 -3.83 -0.49
CA GLY A 44 0.35 -4.75 -1.38
C GLY A 44 -1.06 -4.30 -1.78
N ARG A 45 -1.46 -3.05 -1.48
CA ARG A 45 -2.79 -2.52 -1.80
C ARG A 45 -2.74 -1.07 -2.29
N SER A 46 -3.84 -0.65 -2.87
CA SER A 46 -4.10 0.75 -3.22
C SER A 46 -4.18 1.63 -1.96
N TYR A 47 -3.65 2.84 -2.04
CA TYR A 47 -3.97 3.86 -1.04
C TYR A 47 -5.21 4.66 -1.47
N GLU A 48 -5.89 5.23 -0.49
CA GLU A 48 -7.06 6.07 -0.71
C GLU A 48 -7.08 7.20 0.32
N PHE A 49 -7.42 8.41 -0.13
CA PHE A 49 -7.62 9.56 0.71
C PHE A 49 -9.01 10.14 0.50
N THR A 50 -9.69 10.45 1.59
CA THR A 50 -10.96 11.19 1.61
C THR A 50 -10.72 12.55 2.22
N LEU A 51 -11.08 13.61 1.50
CA LEU A 51 -10.88 14.99 1.89
C LEU A 51 -12.23 15.69 2.07
N ASP A 52 -12.44 16.35 3.20
CA ASP A 52 -13.49 17.35 3.35
C ASP A 52 -12.86 18.70 2.99
N VAL A 53 -13.44 19.38 2.00
CA VAL A 53 -12.89 20.63 1.42
C VAL A 53 -13.96 21.73 1.41
N LEU A 54 -13.51 22.96 1.54
CA LEU A 54 -14.35 24.16 1.49
C LEU A 54 -14.13 24.90 0.17
N ALA A 55 -15.20 25.43 -0.38
CA ALA A 55 -15.18 26.33 -1.54
C ALA A 55 -16.12 27.52 -1.32
N ALA A 56 -15.75 28.67 -1.88
CA ALA A 56 -16.63 29.82 -1.95
C ALA A 56 -17.74 29.65 -3.02
N ASP A 57 -17.45 28.82 -4.03
CA ASP A 57 -18.41 28.48 -5.09
C ASP A 57 -19.26 27.28 -4.64
N GLY A 58 -20.59 27.50 -4.63
CA GLY A 58 -21.59 26.47 -4.28
C GLY A 58 -21.98 25.54 -5.44
N ASP A 59 -21.60 25.88 -6.67
CA ASP A 59 -22.06 25.19 -7.87
C ASP A 59 -20.89 24.61 -8.68
N LEU A 60 -19.87 24.10 -7.99
CA LEU A 60 -18.75 23.43 -8.65
C LEU A 60 -19.21 22.23 -9.47
N GLU A 61 -18.81 22.20 -10.74
CA GLU A 61 -19.07 21.06 -11.62
C GLU A 61 -18.19 19.85 -11.26
N LEU A 62 -18.69 18.98 -10.39
CA LEU A 62 -17.95 17.86 -9.83
C LEU A 62 -17.43 16.87 -10.89
N LYS A 63 -18.13 16.80 -12.03
CA LYS A 63 -17.70 15.95 -13.16
C LYS A 63 -16.31 16.33 -13.67
N LYS A 64 -15.91 17.60 -13.57
CA LYS A 64 -14.58 18.07 -13.98
C LYS A 64 -13.45 17.56 -13.08
N LEU A 65 -13.79 17.01 -11.91
CA LEU A 65 -12.82 16.42 -10.99
C LEU A 65 -12.66 14.91 -11.18
N ILE A 66 -13.69 14.22 -11.64
CA ILE A 66 -13.67 12.75 -11.76
C ILE A 66 -12.62 12.30 -12.76
N ALA A 67 -11.81 11.30 -12.33
CA ALA A 67 -10.66 10.74 -13.05
C ALA A 67 -9.51 11.75 -13.30
N GLN A 68 -9.56 12.93 -12.67
CA GLN A 68 -8.50 13.93 -12.79
C GLN A 68 -7.46 13.79 -11.70
N PRO A 69 -6.20 14.16 -12.00
CA PRO A 69 -5.13 14.16 -11.01
C PRO A 69 -5.35 15.24 -9.95
N VAL A 70 -5.03 14.90 -8.71
CA VAL A 70 -4.99 15.83 -7.57
C VAL A 70 -3.79 15.50 -6.70
N THR A 71 -3.30 16.51 -5.96
CA THR A 71 -2.20 16.31 -5.03
C THR A 71 -2.51 16.96 -3.69
N LEU A 72 -2.59 16.12 -2.66
CA LEU A 72 -2.64 16.54 -1.28
C LEU A 72 -1.20 16.73 -0.77
N TRP A 73 -0.88 17.93 -0.29
CA TRP A 73 0.38 18.25 0.35
C TRP A 73 0.21 18.27 1.87
N ILE A 74 1.03 17.52 2.57
CA ILE A 74 1.02 17.40 4.03
C ILE A 74 2.30 18.01 4.59
N GLN A 75 2.15 19.06 5.42
CA GLN A 75 3.29 19.71 6.05
C GLN A 75 3.95 18.78 7.07
N GLN A 76 5.26 18.66 6.97
CA GLN A 76 6.12 17.89 7.86
C GLN A 76 6.52 18.72 9.10
N ALA A 77 7.20 18.08 10.07
CA ALA A 77 7.69 18.77 11.26
C ALA A 77 8.71 19.89 10.93
N ASP A 78 9.52 19.72 9.89
CA ASP A 78 10.49 20.70 9.39
C ASP A 78 9.87 21.79 8.51
N ARG A 79 8.54 21.86 8.41
CA ARG A 79 7.74 22.75 7.55
C ARG A 79 7.85 22.49 6.05
N SER A 80 8.59 21.50 5.61
CA SER A 80 8.51 21.00 4.23
C SER A 80 7.15 20.37 3.95
N TYR A 81 6.84 20.09 2.68
CA TYR A 81 5.59 19.45 2.29
C TYR A 81 5.87 18.14 1.59
N ARG A 82 5.13 17.09 1.95
CA ARG A 82 5.14 15.82 1.25
C ARG A 82 3.86 15.64 0.43
N PRO A 83 3.98 15.27 -0.85
CA PRO A 83 2.83 15.05 -1.70
C PRO A 83 2.18 13.69 -1.47
N ARG A 84 0.88 13.65 -1.77
CA ARG A 84 0.06 12.47 -1.99
C ARG A 84 -0.71 12.70 -3.28
N HIS A 85 -0.14 12.27 -4.40
CA HIS A 85 -0.75 12.39 -5.72
C HIS A 85 -1.74 11.24 -5.93
N GLY A 86 -2.81 11.48 -6.69
CA GLY A 86 -3.77 10.45 -7.07
C GLY A 86 -4.84 10.97 -8.01
N TYR A 87 -5.83 10.14 -8.29
CA TYR A 87 -6.92 10.46 -9.20
C TYR A 87 -8.25 10.42 -8.45
N VAL A 88 -9.06 11.45 -8.62
CA VAL A 88 -10.38 11.53 -7.98
C VAL A 88 -11.30 10.47 -8.56
N HIS A 89 -11.87 9.66 -7.70
CA HIS A 89 -12.88 8.66 -8.10
C HIS A 89 -14.28 8.97 -7.55
N THR A 90 -14.38 9.82 -6.55
CA THR A 90 -15.66 10.24 -5.95
C THR A 90 -15.59 11.70 -5.57
N ALA A 91 -16.62 12.46 -5.93
CA ALA A 91 -16.81 13.84 -5.52
C ALA A 91 -18.27 14.05 -5.16
N ARG A 92 -18.55 14.72 -4.04
CA ARG A 92 -19.91 15.02 -3.59
C ARG A 92 -19.99 16.35 -2.87
N ARG A 93 -21.13 17.04 -2.96
CA ARG A 93 -21.48 18.22 -2.15
C ARG A 93 -22.10 17.73 -0.85
N LEU A 94 -21.64 18.23 0.27
CA LEU A 94 -22.17 17.87 1.59
C LEU A 94 -23.20 18.89 2.08
N GLY A 95 -22.96 20.19 1.85
CA GLY A 95 -23.82 21.25 2.30
C GLY A 95 -23.19 22.62 2.16
N ALA A 96 -23.90 23.67 2.56
CA ALA A 96 -23.40 25.04 2.58
C ALA A 96 -23.77 25.69 3.91
N ASP A 97 -22.83 26.48 4.46
CA ASP A 97 -23.03 27.29 5.67
C ASP A 97 -22.17 28.56 5.58
N GLY A 98 -22.78 29.70 5.97
CA GLY A 98 -22.10 30.98 6.09
C GLY A 98 -21.42 31.49 4.81
N GLY A 99 -21.91 31.12 3.61
CA GLY A 99 -21.33 31.51 2.33
C GLY A 99 -20.22 30.61 1.83
N LEU A 100 -19.91 29.51 2.54
CA LEU A 100 -19.00 28.47 2.12
C LEU A 100 -19.77 27.16 1.86
N THR A 101 -19.32 26.42 0.85
CA THR A 101 -19.86 25.09 0.54
C THR A 101 -18.83 24.05 0.87
N THR A 102 -19.25 23.01 1.57
CA THR A 102 -18.44 21.85 1.90
C THR A 102 -18.64 20.78 0.84
N TYR A 103 -17.52 20.33 0.28
CA TYR A 103 -17.46 19.20 -0.62
C TYR A 103 -16.62 18.09 -0.01
N GLN A 104 -16.86 16.87 -0.46
CA GLN A 104 -15.99 15.74 -0.13
C GLN A 104 -15.44 15.14 -1.42
N LEU A 105 -14.13 14.94 -1.45
CA LEU A 105 -13.41 14.29 -2.53
C LEU A 105 -12.76 13.02 -2.00
N ALA A 106 -12.84 11.94 -2.79
CA ALA A 106 -12.03 10.76 -2.56
C ALA A 106 -11.15 10.49 -3.77
N PHE A 107 -9.86 10.27 -3.54
CA PHE A 107 -8.89 9.95 -4.58
C PHE A 107 -8.01 8.77 -4.19
N ALA A 108 -7.52 8.06 -5.19
CA ALA A 108 -6.67 6.89 -5.03
C ALA A 108 -5.53 6.91 -6.08
N ASP A 109 -4.59 5.99 -5.95
CA ASP A 109 -3.57 5.76 -6.97
C ASP A 109 -4.18 5.25 -8.29
N PHE A 110 -3.34 5.16 -9.33
CA PHE A 110 -3.80 4.78 -10.67
C PHE A 110 -4.34 3.35 -10.76
N THR A 111 -3.97 2.44 -9.85
CA THR A 111 -4.48 1.07 -9.88
C THR A 111 -5.98 1.00 -9.60
N HIS A 112 -6.57 2.09 -9.08
CA HIS A 112 -8.01 2.19 -8.94
C HIS A 112 -8.74 2.03 -10.29
N PHE A 113 -8.16 2.51 -11.39
CA PHE A 113 -8.73 2.36 -12.75
C PHE A 113 -8.78 0.90 -13.20
N LEU A 114 -7.86 0.04 -12.73
CA LEU A 114 -7.83 -1.38 -13.07
C LEU A 114 -9.10 -2.12 -12.61
N LYS A 115 -9.82 -1.59 -11.64
CA LYS A 115 -11.08 -2.16 -11.13
C LYS A 115 -12.23 -2.05 -12.14
N PHE A 116 -12.14 -1.08 -13.06
CA PHE A 116 -13.19 -0.76 -14.02
C PHE A 116 -12.94 -1.36 -15.41
N ARG A 117 -11.84 -2.07 -15.60
CA ARG A 117 -11.52 -2.78 -16.83
C ARG A 117 -11.48 -4.28 -16.59
N ARG A 118 -12.17 -5.02 -17.44
CA ARG A 118 -12.15 -6.48 -17.48
C ARG A 118 -11.70 -6.93 -18.85
N ASP A 119 -10.86 -7.98 -18.93
CA ASP A 119 -10.37 -8.52 -20.19
C ASP A 119 -10.41 -10.06 -20.19
N GLN A 120 -10.31 -10.65 -21.36
CA GLN A 120 -10.16 -12.09 -21.58
C GLN A 120 -8.95 -12.34 -22.47
N ARG A 121 -7.87 -12.84 -21.86
CA ARG A 121 -6.60 -13.03 -22.53
C ARG A 121 -5.90 -14.29 -22.08
N ILE A 122 -4.98 -14.71 -22.91
CA ILE A 122 -4.10 -15.85 -22.67
C ILE A 122 -2.68 -15.41 -22.98
N TRP A 123 -1.77 -15.78 -22.10
CA TRP A 123 -0.33 -15.69 -22.28
C TRP A 123 0.26 -17.09 -22.20
N ASN A 124 1.19 -17.40 -23.11
CA ASN A 124 1.91 -18.67 -23.15
C ASN A 124 3.40 -18.39 -22.97
N ASP A 125 4.07 -19.22 -22.20
CA ASP A 125 5.50 -19.19 -21.96
C ASP A 125 6.03 -17.78 -21.60
N THR A 126 5.32 -17.10 -20.70
CA THR A 126 5.57 -15.71 -20.31
C THR A 126 5.74 -15.61 -18.80
N THR A 127 6.66 -14.77 -18.34
CA THR A 127 6.87 -14.52 -16.91
C THR A 127 5.81 -13.60 -16.33
N VAL A 128 5.59 -13.66 -15.00
CA VAL A 128 4.53 -12.87 -14.34
C VAL A 128 4.79 -11.37 -14.46
N ASP A 129 6.02 -10.91 -14.34
CA ASP A 129 6.39 -9.51 -14.52
C ASP A 129 6.09 -8.99 -15.92
N GLN A 130 6.34 -9.80 -16.96
CA GLN A 130 5.98 -9.47 -18.34
C GLN A 130 4.45 -9.40 -18.52
N ILE A 131 3.70 -10.32 -17.93
CA ILE A 131 2.23 -10.31 -17.99
C ILE A 131 1.68 -9.07 -17.30
N ILE A 132 2.15 -8.75 -16.09
CA ILE A 132 1.74 -7.56 -15.35
C ILE A 132 2.10 -6.29 -16.12
N THR A 133 3.29 -6.24 -16.74
CA THR A 133 3.72 -5.14 -17.61
C THR A 133 2.76 -4.93 -18.77
N ASP A 134 2.36 -6.02 -19.46
CA ASP A 134 1.39 -5.94 -20.58
C ASP A 134 0.03 -5.40 -20.11
N VAL A 135 -0.45 -5.81 -18.95
CA VAL A 135 -1.71 -5.32 -18.38
C VAL A 135 -1.61 -3.84 -18.00
N LEU A 136 -0.57 -3.44 -17.26
CA LEU A 136 -0.41 -2.06 -16.78
C LEU A 136 -0.22 -1.07 -17.93
N ASN A 137 0.52 -1.44 -18.97
CA ASN A 137 0.73 -0.58 -20.15
C ASN A 137 -0.54 -0.26 -20.96
N ARG A 138 -1.67 -0.91 -20.65
CA ARG A 138 -2.99 -0.60 -21.23
C ARG A 138 -3.72 0.51 -20.50
N HIS A 139 -3.20 0.93 -19.36
CA HIS A 139 -3.72 2.03 -18.58
C HIS A 139 -2.79 3.24 -18.76
N PRO A 140 -3.22 4.30 -19.46
CA PRO A 140 -2.37 5.47 -19.72
C PRO A 140 -1.74 6.07 -18.47
N GLN A 141 -2.45 6.02 -17.33
CA GLN A 141 -1.98 6.53 -16.04
C GLN A 141 -0.86 5.68 -15.42
N ALA A 142 -0.72 4.43 -15.84
CA ALA A 142 0.32 3.52 -15.35
C ALA A 142 1.60 3.56 -16.21
N GLN A 143 1.50 4.00 -17.47
CA GLN A 143 2.63 3.99 -18.41
C GLN A 143 3.79 4.84 -17.88
N GLY A 144 4.96 4.19 -17.70
CA GLY A 144 6.14 4.83 -17.13
C GLY A 144 6.12 5.06 -15.61
N HIS A 145 5.03 4.65 -14.94
CA HIS A 145 4.82 4.87 -13.50
C HIS A 145 4.78 3.57 -12.68
N PHE A 146 5.42 2.51 -13.16
CA PHE A 146 5.64 1.29 -12.39
C PHE A 146 7.01 0.71 -12.66
N ARG A 147 7.54 -0.04 -11.71
CA ARG A 147 8.79 -0.77 -11.84
C ARG A 147 8.79 -2.02 -10.98
N PHE A 148 9.59 -3.00 -11.41
CA PHE A 148 9.89 -4.18 -10.61
C PHE A 148 11.25 -3.99 -9.93
N ALA A 149 11.33 -4.44 -8.68
CA ALA A 149 12.55 -4.50 -7.89
C ALA A 149 12.63 -5.89 -7.25
N LEU A 150 12.98 -6.88 -8.06
CA LEU A 150 12.97 -8.29 -7.70
C LEU A 150 14.35 -8.75 -7.27
N SER A 151 14.42 -9.62 -6.27
CA SER A 151 15.66 -10.26 -5.82
C SER A 151 16.15 -11.32 -6.80
N GLN A 152 15.22 -11.97 -7.54
CA GLN A 152 15.51 -12.98 -8.55
C GLN A 152 14.52 -12.88 -9.73
N PRO A 153 14.91 -13.34 -10.93
CA PRO A 153 14.00 -13.44 -12.07
C PRO A 153 12.82 -14.38 -11.76
N LEU A 154 11.64 -14.03 -12.22
CA LEU A 154 10.45 -14.87 -12.08
C LEU A 154 10.45 -16.00 -13.14
N PRO A 155 9.92 -17.18 -12.79
CA PRO A 155 9.82 -18.29 -13.72
C PRO A 155 8.79 -18.02 -14.81
N SER A 156 9.05 -18.56 -16.01
CA SER A 156 8.06 -18.57 -17.10
C SER A 156 6.91 -19.53 -16.76
N ARG A 157 5.69 -19.09 -17.07
CA ARG A 157 4.47 -19.90 -16.97
C ARG A 157 4.03 -20.36 -18.36
N SER A 158 3.83 -21.67 -18.54
CA SER A 158 3.41 -22.24 -19.83
C SER A 158 2.05 -21.71 -20.29
N TYR A 159 1.17 -21.36 -19.33
CA TYR A 159 -0.17 -20.88 -19.61
C TYR A 159 -0.68 -20.00 -18.48
N THR A 160 -1.14 -18.80 -18.82
CA THR A 160 -1.82 -17.90 -17.88
C THR A 160 -3.05 -17.29 -18.54
N ARG A 161 -4.18 -17.35 -17.87
CA ARG A 161 -5.45 -16.81 -18.36
C ARG A 161 -6.00 -15.73 -17.45
N GLN A 162 -6.41 -14.63 -18.07
CA GLN A 162 -7.24 -13.60 -17.47
C GLN A 162 -8.70 -13.79 -17.90
N HIS A 163 -9.64 -13.61 -16.97
CA HIS A 163 -11.09 -13.53 -17.23
C HIS A 163 -11.81 -12.66 -16.19
N ASP A 164 -11.08 -11.93 -15.42
CA ASP A 164 -11.50 -11.04 -14.33
C ASP A 164 -11.07 -9.58 -14.58
N THR A 165 -11.26 -8.71 -13.60
CA THR A 165 -10.77 -7.33 -13.71
C THR A 165 -9.25 -7.30 -13.71
N ASP A 166 -8.67 -6.31 -14.39
CA ASP A 166 -7.22 -6.11 -14.39
C ASP A 166 -6.67 -6.03 -12.96
N TRP A 167 -7.42 -5.40 -12.04
CA TRP A 167 -7.09 -5.35 -10.62
C TRP A 167 -6.93 -6.73 -9.99
N HIS A 168 -7.96 -7.58 -10.05
CA HIS A 168 -7.91 -8.92 -9.47
C HIS A 168 -6.82 -9.77 -10.11
N PHE A 169 -6.67 -9.67 -11.42
CA PHE A 169 -5.70 -10.43 -12.17
C PHE A 169 -4.26 -10.10 -11.75
N VAL A 170 -3.91 -8.81 -11.72
CA VAL A 170 -2.56 -8.37 -11.32
C VAL A 170 -2.26 -8.76 -9.87
N HIS A 171 -3.20 -8.53 -8.94
CA HIS A 171 -3.00 -8.89 -7.53
C HIS A 171 -2.86 -10.39 -7.33
N ARG A 172 -3.69 -11.20 -7.99
CA ARG A 172 -3.58 -12.67 -7.93
C ARG A 172 -2.22 -13.15 -8.44
N LEU A 173 -1.72 -12.59 -9.53
CA LEU A 173 -0.39 -12.95 -10.03
C LEU A 173 0.73 -12.56 -9.06
N MET A 174 0.64 -11.38 -8.44
CA MET A 174 1.60 -10.97 -7.42
C MET A 174 1.56 -11.90 -6.21
N GLU A 175 0.37 -12.20 -5.69
CA GLU A 175 0.18 -13.08 -4.54
C GLU A 175 0.67 -14.51 -4.80
N ASP A 176 0.48 -15.04 -6.02
CA ASP A 176 0.98 -16.36 -6.42
C ASP A 176 2.52 -16.44 -6.40
N GLU A 177 3.22 -15.34 -6.68
CA GLU A 177 4.69 -15.29 -6.70
C GLU A 177 5.29 -14.75 -5.39
N GLY A 178 4.47 -14.39 -4.40
CA GLY A 178 4.95 -13.76 -3.17
C GLY A 178 5.38 -12.30 -3.35
N LEU A 179 4.91 -11.67 -4.42
CA LEU A 179 5.17 -10.26 -4.69
C LEU A 179 4.18 -9.39 -3.94
N TYR A 180 4.65 -8.25 -3.53
CA TYR A 180 3.82 -7.18 -2.98
C TYR A 180 4.24 -5.84 -3.56
N CYS A 181 3.44 -4.83 -3.35
CA CYS A 181 3.71 -3.52 -3.92
C CYS A 181 3.62 -2.40 -2.88
N GLY A 182 4.28 -1.31 -3.19
CA GLY A 182 4.22 -0.06 -2.44
C GLY A 182 4.30 1.12 -3.39
N TRP A 183 4.17 2.31 -2.84
CA TRP A 183 4.06 3.53 -3.62
C TRP A 183 5.20 4.49 -3.33
N GLN A 184 5.73 5.08 -4.37
CA GLN A 184 6.72 6.15 -4.31
C GLN A 184 6.11 7.40 -4.93
N GLN A 185 5.97 8.45 -4.14
CA GLN A 185 5.49 9.76 -4.62
C GLN A 185 6.64 10.52 -5.25
N ALA A 186 6.39 11.19 -6.36
CA ALA A 186 7.34 12.14 -6.91
C ALA A 186 7.34 13.44 -6.08
N ASP A 187 8.50 14.04 -5.82
CA ASP A 187 8.63 15.19 -4.95
C ASP A 187 7.91 16.44 -5.51
N ASP A 188 7.74 16.52 -6.83
CA ASP A 188 6.98 17.57 -7.50
C ASP A 188 5.46 17.40 -7.38
N GLY A 189 4.99 16.30 -6.79
CA GLY A 189 3.59 15.96 -6.59
C GLY A 189 2.81 15.66 -7.86
N LYS A 190 3.45 15.51 -9.02
CA LYS A 190 2.74 15.31 -10.31
C LYS A 190 2.52 13.87 -10.70
N SER A 191 3.14 12.93 -9.97
CA SER A 191 3.03 11.50 -10.26
C SER A 191 3.32 10.66 -9.03
N HIS A 192 3.01 9.37 -9.14
CA HIS A 192 3.39 8.34 -8.19
C HIS A 192 3.79 7.08 -8.96
N THR A 193 4.72 6.32 -8.41
CA THR A 193 5.25 5.10 -9.03
C THR A 193 4.89 3.88 -8.18
N LEU A 194 4.33 2.86 -8.83
CA LEU A 194 4.11 1.55 -8.24
C LEU A 194 5.43 0.77 -8.24
N VAL A 195 5.88 0.35 -7.08
CA VAL A 195 7.06 -0.50 -6.91
C VAL A 195 6.60 -1.90 -6.55
N ILE A 196 6.80 -2.87 -7.43
CA ILE A 196 6.45 -4.29 -7.23
C ILE A 196 7.74 -5.02 -6.84
N THR A 197 7.72 -5.74 -5.74
CA THR A 197 8.93 -6.35 -5.15
C THR A 197 8.60 -7.60 -4.35
N ASP A 198 9.62 -8.41 -4.12
CA ASP A 198 9.67 -9.54 -3.17
C ASP A 198 10.52 -9.20 -1.92
N ASN A 199 11.02 -7.96 -1.82
CA ASN A 199 11.94 -7.56 -0.76
C ASN A 199 11.63 -6.15 -0.23
N LEU A 200 11.40 -6.02 1.08
CA LEU A 200 11.13 -4.72 1.76
C LEU A 200 12.27 -3.71 1.63
N GLN A 201 13.50 -4.15 1.37
CA GLN A 201 14.63 -3.26 1.14
C GLN A 201 14.50 -2.43 -0.15
N ALA A 202 13.59 -2.79 -1.05
CA ALA A 202 13.26 -2.00 -2.24
C ALA A 202 12.58 -0.65 -1.91
N PHE A 203 12.03 -0.51 -0.70
CA PHE A 203 11.41 0.73 -0.24
C PHE A 203 12.38 1.56 0.58
N ALA A 204 12.39 2.87 0.31
CA ALA A 204 13.18 3.81 1.09
C ALA A 204 12.70 3.85 2.56
N PRO A 205 13.60 4.05 3.52
CA PRO A 205 13.22 4.26 4.92
C PRO A 205 12.37 5.53 5.10
N LEU A 206 11.78 5.69 6.27
CA LEU A 206 11.18 6.96 6.68
C LEU A 206 12.25 8.07 6.70
N SER A 207 11.83 9.31 6.61
CA SER A 207 12.67 10.47 6.84
C SER A 207 11.95 11.38 7.83
N PRO A 208 12.48 11.57 9.04
CA PRO A 208 13.67 10.91 9.60
C PRO A 208 13.50 9.40 9.76
N GLU A 209 14.61 8.65 9.67
CA GLU A 209 14.62 7.19 9.77
C GLU A 209 14.32 6.69 11.19
N THR A 210 14.64 7.51 12.21
CA THR A 210 14.35 7.21 13.60
C THR A 210 13.08 7.91 14.06
N VAL A 211 12.14 7.14 14.61
CA VAL A 211 10.91 7.63 15.21
C VAL A 211 10.96 7.37 16.71
N ARG A 212 10.74 8.42 17.49
CA ARG A 212 10.75 8.34 18.95
C ARG A 212 9.43 7.80 19.48
N PHE A 213 9.50 7.09 20.61
CA PHE A 213 8.33 6.83 21.44
C PHE A 213 8.25 7.87 22.56
N TYR A 214 7.12 8.52 22.74
CA TYR A 214 6.94 9.54 23.77
C TYR A 214 5.55 9.45 24.41
N ARG A 215 5.50 9.00 25.64
CA ARG A 215 4.25 8.68 26.37
C ARG A 215 3.56 9.91 26.97
N SER A 216 4.23 11.04 27.12
CA SER A 216 3.70 12.23 27.77
C SER A 216 2.85 13.07 26.81
N GLY A 217 1.64 13.46 27.22
CA GLY A 217 0.63 14.13 26.39
C GLY A 217 0.86 15.61 26.05
N THR A 218 2.05 16.15 26.23
CA THR A 218 2.41 17.47 25.71
C THR A 218 2.75 17.34 24.22
N ALA A 219 2.09 18.18 23.39
CA ALA A 219 2.36 18.22 21.97
C ALA A 219 3.85 18.44 21.73
N SER A 220 4.55 17.39 21.31
CA SER A 220 5.93 17.51 20.86
C SER A 220 5.92 18.16 19.48
N GLU A 221 6.80 19.14 19.26
CA GLU A 221 7.01 19.70 17.91
C GLU A 221 7.58 18.65 16.96
N ALA A 222 8.24 17.61 17.49
CA ALA A 222 8.79 16.51 16.73
C ALA A 222 7.79 15.37 16.59
N ASP A 223 7.82 14.68 15.45
CA ASP A 223 7.03 13.50 15.17
C ASP A 223 7.41 12.35 16.13
N ALA A 224 6.41 11.72 16.77
CA ALA A 224 6.61 10.63 17.72
C ALA A 224 5.39 9.70 17.78
N PHE A 225 5.63 8.44 18.16
CA PHE A 225 4.56 7.55 18.60
C PHE A 225 4.25 7.79 20.08
N THR A 226 2.97 7.88 20.42
CA THR A 226 2.49 8.02 21.80
C THR A 226 1.90 6.73 22.35
N GLN A 227 1.56 5.80 21.47
CA GLN A 227 1.07 4.46 21.79
C GLN A 227 1.84 3.43 20.97
N TRP A 228 2.18 2.33 21.62
CA TRP A 228 2.87 1.21 21.00
C TRP A 228 2.47 -0.08 21.70
N THR A 229 1.92 -1.04 20.95
CA THR A 229 1.43 -2.29 21.51
C THR A 229 1.81 -3.46 20.62
N GLY A 230 2.53 -4.42 21.17
CA GLY A 230 2.85 -5.69 20.50
C GLY A 230 1.71 -6.68 20.63
N THR A 231 1.40 -7.38 19.56
CA THR A 231 0.42 -8.46 19.51
C THR A 231 1.06 -9.71 18.97
N ARG A 232 0.80 -10.84 19.63
CA ARG A 232 1.11 -12.18 19.11
C ARG A 232 -0.18 -12.92 18.82
N THR A 233 -0.24 -13.54 17.66
CA THR A 233 -1.42 -14.30 17.19
C THR A 233 -0.99 -15.72 16.85
N LEU A 234 -1.73 -16.70 17.33
CA LEU A 234 -1.49 -18.11 17.00
C LEU A 234 -1.66 -18.34 15.50
N GLN A 235 -0.67 -18.99 14.88
CA GLN A 235 -0.67 -19.39 13.48
C GLN A 235 -0.36 -20.88 13.38
N SER A 236 -0.58 -21.47 12.22
CA SER A 236 -0.13 -22.82 11.92
C SER A 236 1.39 -22.90 11.92
N VAL A 237 1.92 -24.01 12.40
CA VAL A 237 3.38 -24.19 12.62
C VAL A 237 4.06 -24.95 11.49
N THR A 238 3.29 -25.70 10.71
CA THR A 238 3.82 -26.50 9.61
C THR A 238 2.89 -26.43 8.42
N ARG A 239 3.46 -26.28 7.23
CA ARG A 239 2.73 -26.36 5.97
C ARG A 239 3.29 -27.49 5.12
N THR A 240 2.42 -28.42 4.75
CA THR A 240 2.72 -29.51 3.82
C THR A 240 1.87 -29.37 2.57
N THR A 241 2.52 -29.33 1.40
CA THR A 241 1.84 -29.32 0.11
C THR A 241 2.20 -30.55 -0.70
N ARG A 242 1.24 -31.07 -1.44
CA ARG A 242 1.43 -32.22 -2.33
C ARG A 242 0.80 -31.96 -3.69
N THR A 243 1.49 -32.38 -4.76
CA THR A 243 0.96 -32.36 -6.13
C THR A 243 1.23 -33.70 -6.82
N PHE A 244 0.32 -34.15 -7.67
CA PHE A 244 0.48 -35.37 -8.43
C PHE A 244 0.98 -35.07 -9.85
N ASP A 245 2.10 -35.68 -10.24
CA ASP A 245 2.62 -35.59 -11.58
C ASP A 245 2.04 -36.70 -12.48
N TYR A 246 0.99 -36.37 -13.21
CA TYR A 246 0.33 -37.31 -14.10
C TYR A 246 1.14 -37.65 -15.35
N LYS A 247 2.18 -36.88 -15.67
CA LYS A 247 3.08 -37.18 -16.79
C LYS A 247 4.10 -38.26 -16.45
N ASN A 248 4.40 -38.38 -15.15
CA ASN A 248 5.31 -39.41 -14.62
C ASN A 248 4.67 -40.16 -13.42
N PRO A 249 3.57 -40.85 -13.61
CA PRO A 249 2.78 -41.42 -12.50
C PRO A 249 3.55 -42.43 -11.67
N SER A 250 4.50 -43.11 -12.27
CA SER A 250 5.33 -44.16 -11.62
C SER A 250 6.63 -43.66 -11.02
N ALA A 251 6.89 -42.32 -11.06
CA ALA A 251 8.12 -41.80 -10.50
C ALA A 251 8.17 -42.00 -8.96
N PRO A 252 9.32 -42.41 -8.40
CA PRO A 252 9.46 -42.62 -6.95
C PRO A 252 9.13 -41.39 -6.10
N SER A 253 9.30 -40.19 -6.68
CA SER A 253 9.00 -38.90 -6.05
C SER A 253 7.54 -38.45 -6.25
N ASN A 254 6.68 -39.26 -6.81
CA ASN A 254 5.28 -38.93 -7.04
C ASN A 254 4.38 -39.54 -5.95
N PRO A 255 3.49 -38.75 -5.28
CA PRO A 255 3.30 -37.29 -5.46
C PRO A 255 4.46 -36.48 -4.90
N LYS A 256 4.86 -35.46 -5.65
CA LYS A 256 5.82 -34.46 -5.17
C LYS A 256 5.26 -33.70 -3.99
N GLY A 257 6.11 -33.34 -3.03
CA GLY A 257 5.64 -32.64 -1.86
C GLY A 257 6.74 -31.92 -1.09
N THR A 258 6.33 -30.89 -0.40
CA THR A 258 7.17 -30.07 0.49
C THR A 258 6.50 -29.92 1.83
N THR A 259 7.28 -30.06 2.89
CA THR A 259 6.88 -29.77 4.27
C THR A 259 7.82 -28.69 4.79
N LEU A 260 7.28 -27.57 5.23
CA LEU A 260 8.03 -26.45 5.77
C LEU A 260 7.52 -26.09 7.17
N PRO A 261 8.38 -26.17 8.20
CA PRO A 261 8.03 -25.70 9.54
C PRO A 261 8.19 -24.16 9.60
N THR A 262 7.48 -23.55 10.56
CA THR A 262 7.68 -22.14 10.89
C THR A 262 9.08 -21.89 11.47
N MET A 263 9.54 -20.66 11.40
CA MET A 263 10.83 -20.27 11.96
C MET A 263 10.84 -20.43 13.51
N GLY A 264 11.97 -20.84 14.08
CA GLY A 264 12.12 -21.07 15.52
C GLY A 264 11.85 -19.85 16.41
N THR A 265 11.93 -18.63 15.86
CA THR A 265 11.60 -17.38 16.58
C THR A 265 10.12 -17.24 16.92
N GLN A 266 9.23 -18.06 16.37
CA GLN A 266 7.80 -18.07 16.73
C GLN A 266 7.55 -18.76 18.10
N GLY A 267 8.53 -19.46 18.64
CA GLY A 267 8.46 -20.17 19.90
C GLY A 267 8.02 -21.63 19.76
N GLU A 268 7.95 -22.31 20.89
CA GLU A 268 7.45 -23.69 20.96
C GLU A 268 5.92 -23.68 20.88
N LEU A 269 5.40 -24.14 19.74
CA LEU A 269 3.98 -24.25 19.46
C LEU A 269 3.61 -25.73 19.30
N PRO A 270 2.35 -26.11 19.51
CA PRO A 270 1.91 -27.51 19.37
C PRO A 270 2.07 -28.05 17.94
N ASP A 271 2.74 -29.19 17.78
CA ASP A 271 3.06 -29.79 16.48
C ASP A 271 1.83 -30.17 15.64
N GLN A 272 0.66 -30.40 16.27
CA GLN A 272 -0.58 -30.70 15.57
C GLN A 272 -1.14 -29.55 14.73
N LEU A 273 -0.57 -28.34 14.82
CA LEU A 273 -1.01 -27.18 14.04
C LEU A 273 -0.43 -27.20 12.61
N GLU A 274 -0.57 -28.34 11.93
CA GLU A 274 -0.17 -28.51 10.54
C GLU A 274 -1.34 -28.18 9.60
N VAL A 275 -1.04 -27.53 8.48
CA VAL A 275 -1.90 -27.41 7.32
C VAL A 275 -1.36 -28.29 6.20
N TYR A 276 -2.07 -29.38 5.94
CA TYR A 276 -1.80 -30.25 4.80
C TYR A 276 -2.74 -29.90 3.64
N GLU A 277 -2.17 -29.69 2.46
CA GLU A 277 -2.92 -29.35 1.26
C GLU A 277 -2.46 -30.17 0.05
N TYR A 278 -3.41 -30.87 -0.55
CA TYR A 278 -3.21 -31.43 -1.89
C TYR A 278 -3.62 -30.36 -2.92
N THR A 279 -2.63 -29.76 -3.57
CA THR A 279 -2.84 -28.61 -4.46
C THR A 279 -3.39 -28.96 -5.84
N GLY A 280 -3.64 -30.25 -6.09
CA GLY A 280 -4.12 -30.74 -7.38
C GLY A 280 -3.03 -31.38 -8.22
N ALA A 281 -3.42 -31.81 -9.43
CA ALA A 281 -2.50 -32.44 -10.35
C ALA A 281 -1.63 -31.39 -11.05
N TYR A 282 -0.31 -31.62 -11.05
CA TYR A 282 0.67 -30.87 -11.82
C TYR A 282 0.73 -29.36 -11.49
N THR A 283 0.56 -29.00 -10.23
CA THR A 283 0.53 -27.60 -9.77
C THR A 283 1.91 -26.95 -9.86
N TYR A 284 2.98 -27.72 -9.71
CA TYR A 284 4.35 -27.27 -9.92
C TYR A 284 5.18 -28.38 -10.61
N LEU A 285 6.16 -27.92 -11.44
CA LEU A 285 6.95 -28.80 -12.31
C LEU A 285 8.07 -29.53 -11.56
N ASP A 286 8.72 -28.83 -10.64
CA ASP A 286 9.89 -29.29 -9.92
C ASP A 286 9.79 -28.98 -8.42
N GLN A 287 10.67 -29.61 -7.65
CA GLN A 287 10.71 -29.49 -6.20
C GLN A 287 10.98 -28.05 -5.75
N SER A 288 11.92 -27.35 -6.44
CA SER A 288 12.31 -26.00 -6.05
C SER A 288 11.15 -25.01 -6.17
N ARG A 289 10.30 -25.19 -7.18
CA ARG A 289 9.06 -24.42 -7.33
C ARG A 289 8.05 -24.70 -6.20
N GLY A 290 7.90 -25.97 -5.83
CA GLY A 290 7.06 -26.39 -4.71
C GLY A 290 7.54 -25.79 -3.39
N ASP A 291 8.84 -25.84 -3.14
CA ASP A 291 9.47 -25.26 -1.95
C ASP A 291 9.26 -23.75 -1.87
N HIS A 292 9.47 -23.03 -2.99
CA HIS A 292 9.24 -21.59 -3.05
C HIS A 292 7.79 -21.22 -2.73
N LEU A 293 6.81 -21.87 -3.37
CA LEU A 293 5.38 -21.60 -3.14
C LEU A 293 4.96 -21.89 -1.70
N THR A 294 5.47 -22.99 -1.13
CA THR A 294 5.20 -23.35 0.27
C THR A 294 5.82 -22.35 1.22
N LYS A 295 7.04 -21.87 0.94
CA LYS A 295 7.74 -20.83 1.70
C LYS A 295 6.95 -19.51 1.70
N VAL A 296 6.51 -19.02 0.55
CA VAL A 296 5.71 -17.79 0.43
C VAL A 296 4.45 -17.85 1.30
N ARG A 297 3.77 -19.00 1.31
CA ARG A 297 2.58 -19.20 2.14
C ARG A 297 2.90 -19.28 3.64
N MET A 298 4.05 -19.84 4.01
CA MET A 298 4.50 -19.83 5.41
C MET A 298 4.86 -18.42 5.86
N GLU A 299 5.59 -17.66 5.05
CA GLU A 299 5.96 -16.26 5.35
C GLU A 299 4.73 -15.36 5.52
N GLU A 300 3.63 -15.62 4.79
CA GLU A 300 2.35 -14.94 5.01
C GLU A 300 1.84 -15.15 6.45
N TRP A 301 1.85 -16.38 6.96
CA TRP A 301 1.42 -16.67 8.33
C TRP A 301 2.37 -16.06 9.36
N GLU A 302 3.67 -16.18 9.16
CA GLU A 302 4.70 -15.62 10.03
C GLU A 302 4.58 -14.10 10.12
N SER A 303 4.25 -13.41 9.01
CA SER A 303 4.00 -11.97 8.99
C SER A 303 2.82 -11.54 9.88
N GLN A 304 1.91 -12.46 10.18
CA GLN A 304 0.72 -12.23 11.02
C GLN A 304 0.95 -12.63 12.47
N ALA A 305 1.94 -13.48 12.74
CA ALA A 305 2.17 -14.05 14.07
C ALA A 305 2.64 -13.01 15.10
N LYS A 306 3.42 -12.00 14.67
CA LYS A 306 3.89 -10.90 15.52
C LYS A 306 3.74 -9.56 14.82
N ARG A 307 2.90 -8.68 15.37
CA ARG A 307 2.66 -7.34 14.86
C ARG A 307 2.65 -6.31 15.98
N PHE A 308 2.95 -5.07 15.61
CA PHE A 308 2.87 -3.93 16.50
C PHE A 308 1.84 -2.94 15.99
N HIS A 309 1.05 -2.40 16.91
CA HIS A 309 0.09 -1.33 16.64
C HIS A 309 0.58 -0.06 17.32
N ALA A 310 0.68 1.00 16.56
CA ALA A 310 1.16 2.29 17.04
C ALA A 310 0.18 3.41 16.70
N ALA A 311 0.12 4.43 17.56
CA ALA A 311 -0.56 5.68 17.27
C ALA A 311 0.34 6.83 17.70
N GLY A 312 0.26 7.96 16.98
CA GLY A 312 1.06 9.15 17.27
C GLY A 312 1.02 10.18 16.14
N GLY A 313 1.77 11.26 16.32
CA GLY A 313 1.87 12.35 15.36
C GLY A 313 3.05 12.17 14.40
N VAL A 314 3.11 11.07 13.65
CA VAL A 314 4.16 10.82 12.65
C VAL A 314 3.64 11.17 11.27
N ARG A 315 3.86 12.42 10.83
CA ARG A 315 3.30 12.98 9.59
C ARG A 315 3.86 12.35 8.31
N GLY A 316 5.10 11.88 8.39
CA GLY A 316 5.78 11.23 7.27
C GLY A 316 5.48 9.75 7.09
N ILE A 317 4.63 9.15 7.95
CA ILE A 317 4.36 7.70 7.90
C ILE A 317 3.71 7.30 6.58
N ASP A 318 4.14 6.16 6.06
CA ASP A 318 3.63 5.60 4.80
C ASP A 318 3.81 4.08 4.78
N ALA A 319 2.94 3.37 4.06
CA ALA A 319 3.06 1.93 3.92
C ALA A 319 4.36 1.51 3.20
N GLY A 320 4.96 0.42 3.63
CA GLY A 320 6.22 -0.10 3.11
C GLY A 320 7.47 0.57 3.67
N ARG A 321 7.34 1.68 4.42
CA ARG A 321 8.51 2.38 4.98
C ARG A 321 9.05 1.69 6.21
N ARG A 322 10.38 1.66 6.32
CA ARG A 322 11.11 1.13 7.48
C ARG A 322 11.55 2.27 8.36
N PHE A 323 11.60 2.03 9.67
CA PHE A 323 12.09 3.00 10.64
C PHE A 323 12.66 2.29 11.87
N THR A 324 13.54 2.97 12.59
CA THR A 324 14.06 2.53 13.89
C THR A 324 13.26 3.20 15.01
N LEU A 325 12.74 2.41 15.94
CA LEU A 325 12.08 2.92 17.14
C LEU A 325 13.13 3.29 18.20
N SER A 326 13.02 4.46 18.83
CA SER A 326 13.88 4.92 19.92
C SER A 326 13.08 5.41 21.12
N ASP A 327 13.74 5.51 22.26
CA ASP A 327 13.18 5.97 23.56
C ASP A 327 12.01 5.09 24.04
N HIS A 328 11.96 3.81 23.63
CA HIS A 328 10.95 2.86 24.11
C HIS A 328 11.53 1.96 25.21
N PRO A 329 10.97 1.94 26.42
CA PRO A 329 11.58 1.32 27.60
C PRO A 329 11.86 -0.18 27.48
N GLU A 330 11.13 -0.88 26.63
CA GLU A 330 11.34 -2.31 26.34
C GLU A 330 12.30 -2.50 25.15
N HIS A 331 12.00 -1.85 24.01
CA HIS A 331 12.76 -2.05 22.78
C HIS A 331 14.16 -1.44 22.79
N ASP A 332 14.44 -0.46 23.65
CA ASP A 332 15.81 0.07 23.80
C ASP A 332 16.80 -0.95 24.40
N ARG A 333 16.29 -2.04 24.95
CA ARG A 333 17.09 -3.19 25.43
C ARG A 333 17.36 -4.21 24.34
N ASP A 334 16.59 -4.18 23.25
CA ASP A 334 16.79 -5.09 22.13
C ASP A 334 18.05 -4.72 21.33
N PRO A 335 18.71 -5.68 20.67
CA PRO A 335 19.76 -5.40 19.70
C PRO A 335 19.29 -4.42 18.61
N ALA A 336 20.22 -3.65 18.04
CA ALA A 336 19.89 -2.60 17.08
C ALA A 336 19.12 -3.11 15.83
N ASP A 337 19.45 -4.31 15.37
CA ASP A 337 18.80 -5.01 14.25
C ASP A 337 17.37 -5.47 14.56
N GLN A 338 16.99 -5.55 15.85
CA GLN A 338 15.63 -5.92 16.29
C GLN A 338 14.74 -4.71 16.61
N ARG A 339 15.26 -3.48 16.41
CA ARG A 339 14.52 -2.23 16.61
C ARG A 339 14.05 -1.61 15.30
N GLU A 340 14.32 -2.25 14.18
CA GLU A 340 13.80 -1.84 12.87
C GLU A 340 12.41 -2.43 12.64
N PHE A 341 11.48 -1.58 12.24
CA PHE A 341 10.09 -1.94 11.96
C PHE A 341 9.71 -1.45 10.56
N ALA A 342 8.81 -2.19 9.91
CA ALA A 342 8.21 -1.79 8.65
C ALA A 342 6.71 -1.49 8.84
N THR A 343 6.23 -0.43 8.24
CA THR A 343 4.79 -0.09 8.20
C THR A 343 4.08 -0.95 7.16
N ILE A 344 2.96 -1.56 7.53
CA ILE A 344 2.18 -2.44 6.67
C ILE A 344 0.78 -1.92 6.38
#